data_c9e6720eabb5095d221105e739454549
#
_entry.id   c9e6720eabb5095d221105e739454549
#
_cell.length_a   1.000
_cell.length_b   1.000
_cell.length_c   1.000
_cell.angle_alpha   90.00
_cell.angle_beta   90.00
_cell.angle_gamma   90.00
#
_symmetry.space_group_name_H-M   'P 1'
#
loop_
_entity.id
_entity.type
_entity.pdbx_description
1 polymer ?
#
loop_
_entity_poly.entity_id
_entity_poly.type
_entity_poly.pdbx_seq_one_letter_code
_entity_poly.pdbx_strand_id
1 'polypeptide(L)'
;DWEDQVDAVVLVSSGGGLCSGAIVNNTEFDKTPYILYAAHCNGGGSNTIYFNYQSYSCNGNSPQGYNTMSGTQNLWVGNFNNNDGALIRLNNNIPNAYSPYYAGWNKSSSSPGNNVTGIHHPDAWIKKISYNATGMSSSGNWWDFRYNNGRVIPGSSGSPMFFRVLRVLQSSPRFFRVLQGSSEFCPEFFGFS
;
A
#
# COMPACT_ATOMS: atom_id res chain seq x y z
N ASP A 1 6.83 1.93 -15.11
CA ASP A 1 6.04 3.15 -14.79
C ASP A 1 5.61 3.24 -13.31
N TRP A 2 5.91 2.24 -12.47
CA TRP A 2 5.49 2.16 -11.07
C TRP A 2 6.63 1.76 -10.12
N GLU A 3 7.87 1.84 -10.55
CA GLU A 3 9.06 1.40 -9.78
C GLU A 3 9.14 2.10 -8.42
N ASP A 4 9.02 3.41 -8.40
CA ASP A 4 9.01 4.21 -7.15
C ASP A 4 7.87 3.78 -6.21
N GLN A 5 6.67 3.58 -6.75
CA GLN A 5 5.50 3.17 -5.96
C GLN A 5 5.65 1.75 -5.43
N VAL A 6 6.31 0.87 -6.19
CA VAL A 6 6.66 -0.48 -5.74
C VAL A 6 7.53 -0.42 -4.49
N ASP A 7 8.51 0.47 -4.44
CA ASP A 7 9.43 0.63 -3.31
C ASP A 7 8.79 1.33 -2.10
N ALA A 8 7.62 1.94 -2.29
CA ALA A 8 6.83 2.46 -1.18
C ALA A 8 6.00 1.39 -0.47
N VAL A 9 5.68 0.27 -1.14
CA VAL A 9 4.78 -0.75 -0.57
C VAL A 9 5.55 -1.77 0.24
N VAL A 10 5.05 -2.07 1.42
CA VAL A 10 5.64 -2.99 2.39
C VAL A 10 4.64 -4.07 2.81
N LEU A 11 5.17 -5.25 3.17
CA LEU A 11 4.40 -6.25 3.89
C LEU A 11 4.53 -5.95 5.39
N VAL A 12 3.41 -5.90 6.09
CA VAL A 12 3.31 -5.63 7.53
C VAL A 12 2.90 -6.90 8.24
N SER A 13 3.75 -7.40 9.15
CA SER A 13 3.43 -8.48 10.08
C SER A 13 3.12 -7.89 11.45
N SER A 14 1.96 -8.17 11.96
CA SER A 14 1.52 -7.72 13.29
C SER A 14 0.78 -8.85 14.02
N GLY A 15 0.46 -8.64 15.30
CA GLY A 15 -0.38 -9.60 16.04
C GLY A 15 -1.78 -9.80 15.43
N GLY A 16 -2.23 -8.92 14.53
CA GLY A 16 -3.48 -9.04 13.78
C GLY A 16 -3.35 -9.82 12.46
N GLY A 17 -2.15 -10.23 12.07
CA GLY A 17 -1.91 -10.99 10.85
C GLY A 17 -0.87 -10.36 9.92
N LEU A 18 -0.92 -10.75 8.65
CA LEU A 18 -0.07 -10.23 7.58
C LEU A 18 -0.90 -9.37 6.63
N CYS A 19 -0.46 -8.15 6.40
CA CYS A 19 -1.17 -7.13 5.64
C CYS A 19 -0.20 -6.32 4.76
N SER A 20 -0.76 -5.54 3.87
CA SER A 20 0.00 -4.57 3.08
C SER A 20 0.01 -3.20 3.76
N GLY A 21 1.02 -2.39 3.46
CA GLY A 21 1.10 -1.01 3.89
C GLY A 21 1.91 -0.18 2.92
N ALA A 22 1.96 1.12 3.16
CA ALA A 22 2.75 2.04 2.37
C ALA A 22 3.60 2.95 3.25
N ILE A 23 4.86 3.13 2.87
CA ILE A 23 5.71 4.19 3.39
C ILE A 23 5.17 5.50 2.82
N VAL A 24 4.82 6.44 3.69
CA VAL A 24 4.24 7.72 3.30
C VAL A 24 5.11 8.89 3.72
N ASN A 25 5.15 9.89 2.87
CA ASN A 25 5.85 11.14 3.15
C ASN A 25 5.04 12.02 4.12
N ASN A 26 5.69 12.98 4.71
CA ASN A 26 5.05 14.06 5.48
C ASN A 26 5.22 15.40 4.76
N THR A 27 4.68 16.46 5.34
CA THR A 27 4.78 17.83 4.78
C THR A 27 6.18 18.45 4.93
N GLU A 28 7.01 17.90 5.80
CA GLU A 28 8.39 18.32 6.06
C GLU A 28 9.38 17.69 5.07
N PHE A 29 8.99 16.61 4.39
CA PHE A 29 9.85 15.83 3.49
C PHE A 29 11.15 15.35 4.15
N ASP A 30 11.10 15.07 5.45
CA ASP A 30 12.25 14.74 6.29
C ASP A 30 12.60 13.24 6.35
N LYS A 31 11.88 12.42 5.56
CA LYS A 31 12.01 10.96 5.52
C LYS A 31 11.70 10.26 6.85
N THR A 32 10.91 10.89 7.72
CA THR A 32 10.37 10.20 8.89
C THR A 32 9.60 8.96 8.43
N PRO A 33 9.92 7.76 8.98
CA PRO A 33 9.46 6.50 8.42
C PRO A 33 8.02 6.15 8.86
N TYR A 34 7.08 6.90 8.32
CA TYR A 34 5.65 6.64 8.52
C TYR A 34 5.18 5.52 7.60
N ILE A 35 4.35 4.64 8.15
CA ILE A 35 3.68 3.59 7.40
C ILE A 35 2.18 3.70 7.66
N LEU A 36 1.43 3.80 6.57
CA LEU A 36 -0.04 3.78 6.56
C LEU A 36 -0.51 2.39 6.14
N TYR A 37 -1.44 1.81 6.91
CA TYR A 37 -2.02 0.50 6.63
C TYR A 37 -3.42 0.38 7.26
N ALA A 38 -4.05 -0.81 7.25
CA ALA A 38 -5.39 -0.98 7.79
C ALA A 38 -5.41 -1.16 9.32
N ALA A 39 -6.41 -0.57 10.00
CA ALA A 39 -6.56 -0.67 11.45
C ALA A 39 -6.86 -2.10 11.92
N HIS A 40 -7.65 -2.87 11.16
CA HIS A 40 -7.94 -4.27 11.50
C HIS A 40 -6.71 -5.18 11.46
N CYS A 41 -5.64 -4.72 10.81
CA CYS A 41 -4.35 -5.41 10.79
C CYS A 41 -3.50 -5.12 12.04
N ASN A 42 -3.87 -4.11 12.84
CA ASN A 42 -3.08 -3.71 13.99
C ASN A 42 -3.39 -4.60 15.20
N GLY A 43 -2.47 -5.51 15.51
CA GLY A 43 -2.57 -6.40 16.68
C GLY A 43 -2.16 -5.76 18.01
N GLY A 44 -1.91 -4.46 18.07
CA GLY A 44 -1.56 -3.72 19.30
C GLY A 44 -0.13 -3.93 19.79
N GLY A 45 0.66 -4.77 19.12
CA GLY A 45 2.06 -5.05 19.45
C GLY A 45 3.05 -4.32 18.53
N SER A 46 4.31 -4.69 18.66
CA SER A 46 5.34 -4.24 17.71
C SER A 46 5.18 -4.95 16.38
N ASN A 47 5.18 -4.17 15.30
CA ASN A 47 5.11 -4.71 13.95
C ASN A 47 6.51 -5.04 13.41
N THR A 48 6.56 -6.01 12.50
CA THR A 48 7.71 -6.25 11.63
C THR A 48 7.34 -5.85 10.21
N ILE A 49 8.18 -5.01 9.61
CA ILE A 49 7.99 -4.46 8.27
C ILE A 49 8.97 -5.13 7.34
N TYR A 50 8.46 -5.65 6.22
CA TYR A 50 9.25 -6.29 5.17
C TYR A 50 9.31 -5.36 3.97
N PHE A 51 10.51 -4.96 3.60
CA PHE A 51 10.83 -4.12 2.45
C PHE A 51 11.28 -5.01 1.29
N ASN A 52 10.94 -4.64 0.08
CA ASN A 52 11.36 -5.33 -1.13
C ASN A 52 10.95 -6.83 -1.15
N TYR A 53 9.85 -7.16 -0.47
CA TYR A 53 9.31 -8.52 -0.45
C TYR A 53 8.60 -8.82 -1.78
N GLN A 54 9.40 -8.97 -2.83
CA GLN A 54 8.95 -9.10 -4.21
C GLN A 54 9.82 -10.07 -5.01
N SER A 55 9.31 -10.52 -6.16
CA SER A 55 10.10 -11.24 -7.17
C SER A 55 10.49 -10.27 -8.27
N TYR A 56 11.68 -10.42 -8.80
CA TYR A 56 12.14 -9.70 -10.01
C TYR A 56 11.67 -10.37 -11.31
N SER A 57 10.86 -11.42 -11.21
CA SER A 57 10.28 -12.14 -12.33
C SER A 57 8.78 -12.26 -12.14
N CYS A 58 7.99 -12.04 -13.20
CA CYS A 58 6.55 -12.22 -13.20
C CYS A 58 6.09 -13.61 -12.77
N ASN A 59 6.86 -14.63 -13.12
CA ASN A 59 6.60 -16.03 -12.78
C ASN A 59 7.31 -16.47 -11.50
N GLY A 60 7.98 -15.56 -10.82
CA GLY A 60 8.67 -15.85 -9.56
C GLY A 60 7.68 -16.15 -8.43
N ASN A 61 7.98 -17.17 -7.64
CA ASN A 61 7.13 -17.65 -6.54
C ASN A 61 7.72 -17.36 -5.16
N SER A 62 8.84 -16.67 -5.08
CA SER A 62 9.52 -16.34 -3.82
C SER A 62 10.15 -14.96 -3.88
N PRO A 63 10.25 -14.27 -2.74
CA PRO A 63 10.93 -12.99 -2.66
C PRO A 63 12.44 -13.18 -2.88
N GLN A 64 13.07 -12.17 -3.46
CA GLN A 64 14.51 -12.15 -3.71
C GLN A 64 15.12 -10.93 -3.00
N GLY A 65 15.85 -11.18 -1.92
CA GLY A 65 16.65 -10.14 -1.28
C GLY A 65 15.85 -9.12 -0.45
N TYR A 66 14.78 -9.52 0.23
CA TYR A 66 14.03 -8.63 1.10
C TYR A 66 14.76 -8.27 2.40
N ASN A 67 14.37 -7.16 3.00
CA ASN A 67 14.90 -6.66 4.27
C ASN A 67 13.76 -6.52 5.30
N THR A 68 14.11 -6.53 6.58
CA THR A 68 13.12 -6.36 7.65
C THR A 68 13.56 -5.32 8.68
N MET A 69 12.59 -4.64 9.25
CA MET A 69 12.76 -3.82 10.44
C MET A 69 11.62 -4.10 11.41
N SER A 70 11.94 -4.15 12.70
CA SER A 70 10.97 -4.29 13.78
C SER A 70 11.03 -3.11 14.73
N GLY A 71 9.97 -2.94 15.51
CA GLY A 71 9.86 -1.83 16.46
C GLY A 71 9.15 -0.64 15.82
N THR A 72 7.87 -0.51 16.17
CA THR A 72 7.01 0.55 15.68
C THR A 72 6.27 1.22 16.84
N GLN A 73 5.87 2.45 16.62
CA GLN A 73 5.01 3.22 17.49
C GLN A 73 3.69 3.49 16.77
N ASN A 74 2.56 3.17 17.39
CA ASN A 74 1.25 3.58 16.90
C ASN A 74 1.08 5.08 17.12
N LEU A 75 0.87 5.83 16.04
CA LEU A 75 0.56 7.26 16.08
C LEU A 75 -0.95 7.48 16.04
N TRP A 76 -1.64 6.69 15.24
CA TRP A 76 -3.08 6.71 15.14
C TRP A 76 -3.59 5.35 14.67
N VAL A 77 -4.69 4.90 15.26
CA VAL A 77 -5.40 3.68 14.87
C VAL A 77 -6.89 4.01 14.81
N GLY A 78 -7.45 3.86 13.64
CA GLY A 78 -8.86 4.08 13.39
C GLY A 78 -9.74 2.92 13.83
N ASN A 79 -11.02 3.04 13.54
CA ASN A 79 -12.02 2.02 13.83
C ASN A 79 -12.38 1.26 12.55
N PHE A 80 -12.34 -0.07 12.59
CA PHE A 80 -12.65 -0.94 11.45
C PHE A 80 -13.98 -0.58 10.76
N ASN A 81 -15.01 -0.25 11.53
CA ASN A 81 -16.34 0.03 10.98
C ASN A 81 -16.50 1.44 10.41
N ASN A 82 -15.52 2.33 10.61
CA ASN A 82 -15.63 3.74 10.24
C ASN A 82 -14.55 4.18 9.25
N ASN A 83 -13.29 3.97 9.56
CA ASN A 83 -12.18 4.52 8.77
C ASN A 83 -10.98 3.59 8.65
N ASP A 84 -11.04 2.40 9.15
CA ASP A 84 -10.12 1.26 9.03
C ASP A 84 -8.67 1.58 8.61
N GLY A 85 -8.11 2.67 9.10
CA GLY A 85 -6.75 3.10 8.83
C GLY A 85 -5.91 3.08 10.10
N ALA A 86 -4.62 2.85 9.98
CA ALA A 86 -3.64 3.01 11.04
C ALA A 86 -2.37 3.66 10.50
N LEU A 87 -1.84 4.61 11.26
CA LEU A 87 -0.56 5.25 11.00
C LEU A 87 0.42 4.84 12.09
N ILE A 88 1.51 4.24 11.68
CA ILE A 88 2.62 3.89 12.57
C ILE A 88 3.90 4.58 12.12
N ARG A 89 4.85 4.66 13.03
CA ARG A 89 6.22 5.12 12.76
C ARG A 89 7.21 4.05 13.20
N LEU A 90 8.18 3.74 12.35
CA LEU A 90 9.32 2.93 12.76
C LEU A 90 10.16 3.68 13.80
N ASN A 91 10.72 2.97 14.76
CA ASN A 91 11.58 3.53 15.81
C ASN A 91 12.92 4.04 15.25
N ASN A 92 13.35 3.48 14.11
CA ASN A 92 14.59 3.84 13.43
C ASN A 92 14.31 4.23 11.97
N ASN A 93 15.17 5.07 11.42
CA ASN A 93 15.11 5.45 10.01
C ASN A 93 15.34 4.24 9.10
N ILE A 94 14.65 4.21 7.96
CA ILE A 94 14.84 3.16 6.96
C ILE A 94 16.20 3.37 6.28
N PRO A 95 17.08 2.35 6.27
CA PRO A 95 18.37 2.47 5.60
C PRO A 95 18.22 2.78 4.11
N ASN A 96 19.03 3.69 3.58
CA ASN A 96 19.03 4.02 2.15
C ASN A 96 19.29 2.78 1.26
N ALA A 97 20.05 1.79 1.77
CA ALA A 97 20.30 0.52 1.07
C ALA A 97 19.02 -0.31 0.78
N TYR A 98 17.90 0.01 1.46
CA TYR A 98 16.60 -0.63 1.17
C TYR A 98 15.85 0.08 0.04
N SER A 99 16.41 1.17 -0.49
CA SER A 99 15.82 2.00 -1.55
C SER A 99 14.38 2.44 -1.25
N PRO A 100 14.06 2.96 -0.05
CA PRO A 100 12.70 3.30 0.31
C PRO A 100 12.19 4.47 -0.52
N TYR A 101 11.01 4.33 -1.09
CA TYR A 101 10.27 5.45 -1.65
C TYR A 101 9.18 5.90 -0.67
N TYR A 102 9.11 7.20 -0.43
CA TYR A 102 8.11 7.80 0.46
C TYR A 102 6.97 8.35 -0.40
N ALA A 103 5.89 7.59 -0.49
CA ALA A 103 4.76 7.94 -1.34
C ALA A 103 4.10 9.25 -0.90
N GLY A 104 3.71 10.06 -1.86
CA GLY A 104 2.80 11.18 -1.63
C GLY A 104 1.40 10.67 -1.26
N TRP A 105 0.61 11.52 -0.65
CA TRP A 105 -0.78 11.22 -0.30
C TRP A 105 -1.70 12.38 -0.71
N ASN A 106 -2.94 12.03 -0.97
CA ASN A 106 -3.96 13.00 -1.32
C ASN A 106 -5.13 12.89 -0.34
N LYS A 107 -5.47 14.00 0.30
CA LYS A 107 -6.59 14.08 1.24
C LYS A 107 -7.88 14.63 0.61
N SER A 108 -7.96 14.74 -0.71
CA SER A 108 -9.17 15.21 -1.40
C SER A 108 -10.34 14.25 -1.21
N SER A 109 -11.52 14.81 -1.03
CA SER A 109 -12.77 14.05 -1.07
C SER A 109 -13.28 13.80 -2.49
N SER A 110 -12.61 14.34 -3.49
CA SER A 110 -12.95 14.11 -4.89
C SER A 110 -12.51 12.72 -5.32
N SER A 111 -13.27 12.11 -6.24
CA SER A 111 -12.89 10.82 -6.82
C SER A 111 -11.49 10.91 -7.46
N PRO A 112 -10.61 9.93 -7.23
CA PRO A 112 -9.35 9.85 -7.95
C PRO A 112 -9.52 9.52 -9.44
N GLY A 113 -10.75 9.30 -9.90
CA GLY A 113 -11.07 8.90 -11.27
C GLY A 113 -10.87 7.41 -11.51
N ASN A 114 -10.89 7.03 -12.76
CA ASN A 114 -10.60 5.66 -13.20
C ASN A 114 -9.09 5.47 -13.43
N ASN A 115 -8.68 4.24 -13.70
CA ASN A 115 -7.29 3.86 -13.99
C ASN A 115 -6.35 4.00 -12.77
N VAL A 116 -6.87 3.79 -11.59
CA VAL A 116 -6.04 3.68 -10.38
C VAL A 116 -5.40 2.30 -10.30
N THR A 117 -4.24 2.26 -9.66
CA THR A 117 -3.39 1.08 -9.54
C THR A 117 -3.16 0.77 -8.06
N GLY A 118 -3.38 -0.47 -7.66
CA GLY A 118 -3.03 -0.97 -6.34
C GLY A 118 -1.77 -1.83 -6.41
N ILE A 119 -0.89 -1.67 -5.45
CA ILE A 119 0.27 -2.52 -5.25
C ILE A 119 0.14 -3.10 -3.85
N HIS A 120 0.21 -4.43 -3.73
CA HIS A 120 -0.19 -5.11 -2.50
C HIS A 120 0.51 -6.48 -2.34
N HIS A 121 0.33 -7.09 -1.17
CA HIS A 121 0.79 -8.43 -0.82
C HIS A 121 -0.43 -9.36 -0.64
N PRO A 122 -1.01 -9.88 -1.72
CA PRO A 122 -2.16 -10.77 -1.63
C PRO A 122 -1.73 -12.08 -0.95
N ASP A 123 -2.53 -12.55 0.00
CA ASP A 123 -2.27 -13.74 0.81
C ASP A 123 -0.90 -13.72 1.51
N ALA A 124 -0.44 -12.51 1.86
CA ALA A 124 0.91 -12.24 2.38
C ALA A 124 2.04 -12.74 1.45
N TRP A 125 1.73 -12.91 0.19
CA TRP A 125 2.68 -13.35 -0.84
C TRP A 125 3.56 -12.21 -1.32
N ILE A 126 4.44 -12.53 -2.26
CA ILE A 126 5.26 -11.52 -2.94
C ILE A 126 4.37 -10.42 -3.53
N LYS A 127 4.92 -9.23 -3.61
CA LYS A 127 4.23 -8.03 -4.12
C LYS A 127 3.61 -8.26 -5.49
N LYS A 128 2.37 -7.82 -5.65
CA LYS A 128 1.58 -7.90 -6.88
C LYS A 128 0.97 -6.54 -7.20
N ILE A 129 0.58 -6.36 -8.46
CA ILE A 129 -0.08 -5.16 -8.95
C ILE A 129 -1.48 -5.48 -9.46
N SER A 130 -2.44 -4.62 -9.14
CA SER A 130 -3.79 -4.63 -9.70
C SER A 130 -4.08 -3.25 -10.27
N TYR A 131 -4.63 -3.17 -11.48
CA TYR A 131 -4.74 -1.90 -12.20
C TYR A 131 -6.04 -1.75 -13.00
N ASN A 132 -6.22 -0.56 -13.59
CA ASN A 132 -7.43 -0.17 -14.30
C ASN A 132 -8.69 -0.31 -13.44
N ALA A 133 -8.68 0.25 -12.24
CA ALA A 133 -9.88 0.27 -11.41
C ALA A 133 -10.97 1.09 -12.09
N THR A 134 -12.19 0.59 -12.02
CA THR A 134 -13.40 1.21 -12.55
C THR A 134 -14.53 1.18 -11.53
N GLY A 135 -15.60 1.92 -11.79
CA GLY A 135 -16.77 1.95 -10.93
C GLY A 135 -16.51 2.65 -9.59
N MET A 136 -15.60 3.61 -9.56
CA MET A 136 -15.29 4.37 -8.37
C MET A 136 -16.51 5.11 -7.86
N SER A 137 -16.99 4.73 -6.68
CA SER A 137 -18.11 5.36 -6.00
C SER A 137 -17.80 5.57 -4.53
N SER A 138 -18.36 6.62 -3.93
CA SER A 138 -18.21 6.88 -2.50
C SER A 138 -19.41 6.32 -1.73
N SER A 139 -19.13 5.68 -0.59
CA SER A 139 -20.13 5.21 0.36
C SER A 139 -19.68 5.59 1.77
N GLY A 140 -20.23 6.66 2.32
CA GLY A 140 -19.79 7.22 3.59
C GLY A 140 -18.32 7.66 3.54
N ASN A 141 -17.48 7.03 4.38
CA ASN A 141 -16.05 7.31 4.46
C ASN A 141 -15.23 6.41 3.51
N TRP A 142 -15.85 5.65 2.64
CA TRP A 142 -15.24 4.65 1.79
C TRP A 142 -15.32 5.02 0.31
N TRP A 143 -14.32 4.51 -0.42
CA TRP A 143 -14.36 4.44 -1.87
C TRP A 143 -14.52 2.97 -2.28
N ASP A 144 -15.59 2.65 -2.97
CA ASP A 144 -15.83 1.33 -3.55
C ASP A 144 -15.40 1.35 -5.01
N PHE A 145 -14.69 0.33 -5.44
CA PHE A 145 -14.21 0.19 -6.82
C PHE A 145 -13.84 -1.25 -7.12
N ARG A 146 -13.58 -1.54 -8.37
CA ARG A 146 -13.15 -2.85 -8.83
C ARG A 146 -11.97 -2.73 -9.77
N TYR A 147 -10.95 -3.56 -9.59
CA TYR A 147 -9.88 -3.69 -10.57
C TYR A 147 -10.33 -4.56 -11.73
N ASN A 148 -10.02 -4.16 -12.97
CA ASN A 148 -10.26 -4.96 -14.17
C ASN A 148 -9.12 -5.96 -14.40
N ASN A 149 -7.93 -5.64 -13.88
CA ASN A 149 -6.75 -6.48 -13.98
C ASN A 149 -6.14 -6.68 -12.60
N GLY A 150 -5.80 -7.93 -12.30
CA GLY A 150 -5.30 -8.31 -10.99
C GLY A 150 -6.42 -8.68 -10.01
N ARG A 151 -6.03 -9.13 -8.84
CA ARG A 151 -6.92 -9.65 -7.81
C ARG A 151 -6.51 -9.16 -6.43
N VAL A 152 -7.48 -8.76 -5.65
CA VAL A 152 -7.31 -8.41 -4.23
C VAL A 152 -7.93 -9.50 -3.37
N ILE A 153 -7.14 -10.05 -2.45
CA ILE A 153 -7.54 -11.13 -1.53
C ILE A 153 -7.00 -10.81 -0.13
N PRO A 154 -7.31 -11.59 0.91
CA PRO A 154 -6.73 -11.41 2.24
C PRO A 154 -5.21 -11.16 2.18
N GLY A 155 -4.68 -10.34 3.06
CA GLY A 155 -3.28 -9.86 2.99
C GLY A 155 -3.10 -8.57 2.19
N SER A 156 -3.98 -8.28 1.25
CA SER A 156 -3.99 -6.99 0.53
C SER A 156 -4.52 -5.83 1.38
N SER A 157 -5.09 -6.10 2.55
CA SER A 157 -5.58 -5.09 3.49
C SER A 157 -4.52 -4.05 3.79
N GLY A 158 -4.88 -2.76 3.74
CA GLY A 158 -3.98 -1.63 3.99
C GLY A 158 -3.10 -1.24 2.80
N SER A 159 -3.23 -1.91 1.66
CA SER A 159 -2.48 -1.54 0.46
C SER A 159 -2.87 -0.15 -0.05
N PRO A 160 -1.89 0.63 -0.56
CA PRO A 160 -2.15 1.92 -1.16
C PRO A 160 -2.81 1.77 -2.52
N MET A 161 -3.56 2.80 -2.88
CA MET A 161 -4.07 2.99 -4.22
C MET A 161 -3.37 4.20 -4.85
N PHE A 162 -2.69 3.98 -5.94
CA PHE A 162 -1.97 5.00 -6.67
C PHE A 162 -2.78 5.50 -7.87
N PHE A 163 -2.72 6.81 -8.12
CA PHE A 163 -3.29 7.44 -9.28
C PHE A 163 -2.38 8.57 -9.74
N ARG A 164 -2.36 8.83 -11.05
CA ARG A 164 -1.60 9.95 -11.58
C ARG A 164 -2.36 11.23 -11.34
N VAL A 165 -1.85 12.08 -10.45
CA VAL A 165 -2.34 13.45 -10.33
C VAL A 165 -1.72 14.27 -11.46
N LEU A 166 -2.47 14.58 -12.48
CA LEU A 166 -2.16 15.72 -13.33
C LEU A 166 -2.30 16.95 -12.43
N ARG A 167 -1.16 17.50 -12.00
CA ARG A 167 -0.96 18.62 -11.07
C ARG A 167 -2.22 19.46 -10.82
N VAL A 168 -2.94 19.23 -9.73
CA VAL A 168 -3.76 20.22 -9.04
C VAL A 168 -3.68 19.97 -7.53
N LEU A 169 -3.37 21.01 -6.80
CA LEU A 169 -3.16 21.06 -5.36
C LEU A 169 -4.48 20.93 -4.56
N GLN A 170 -4.38 20.31 -3.38
CA GLN A 170 -5.25 20.37 -2.19
C GLN A 170 -6.42 19.38 -2.10
N SER A 171 -6.60 18.78 -1.05
CA SER A 171 -6.76 18.66 0.41
C SER A 171 -7.98 17.84 0.86
N SER A 172 -7.81 16.77 1.55
CA SER A 172 -8.44 16.01 2.69
C SER A 172 -8.54 14.47 2.57
N PRO A 173 -8.28 13.69 3.65
CA PRO A 173 -8.03 12.25 3.55
C PRO A 173 -9.31 11.39 3.55
N ARG A 174 -9.38 10.45 2.63
CA ARG A 174 -10.31 9.31 2.67
C ARG A 174 -9.55 8.00 2.49
N PHE A 175 -10.02 6.95 3.13
CA PHE A 175 -9.47 5.60 3.03
C PHE A 175 -10.19 4.79 1.95
N PHE A 176 -9.54 3.74 1.45
CA PHE A 176 -10.06 2.95 0.33
C PHE A 176 -10.48 1.55 0.76
N ARG A 177 -11.65 1.13 0.32
CA ARG A 177 -12.14 -0.25 0.44
C ARG A 177 -12.20 -0.88 -0.94
N VAL A 178 -11.62 -2.07 -1.09
CA VAL A 178 -11.57 -2.80 -2.35
C VAL A 178 -12.58 -3.93 -2.36
N LEU A 179 -13.44 -3.97 -3.37
CA LEU A 179 -14.36 -5.09 -3.63
C LEU A 179 -13.70 -6.09 -4.61
N GLN A 180 -13.79 -7.38 -4.32
CA GLN A 180 -13.11 -8.44 -5.06
C GLN A 180 -13.61 -8.61 -6.51
N GLY A 181 -12.67 -8.76 -7.45
CA GLY A 181 -12.92 -9.17 -8.82
C GLY A 181 -11.80 -10.06 -9.35
N SER A 182 -12.12 -11.03 -10.20
CA SER A 182 -11.21 -12.09 -10.66
C SER A 182 -10.61 -11.83 -12.03
N SER A 183 -9.30 -11.85 -12.17
CA SER A 183 -8.48 -12.40 -13.28
C SER A 183 -6.99 -12.19 -13.00
N GLU A 184 -6.19 -13.19 -13.33
CA GLU A 184 -4.72 -13.14 -13.21
C GLU A 184 -4.13 -12.57 -14.49
N PHE A 185 -3.35 -11.51 -14.39
CA PHE A 185 -2.49 -11.05 -15.47
C PHE A 185 -1.21 -10.44 -14.88
N CYS A 186 -0.07 -10.90 -15.37
CA CYS A 186 1.23 -10.29 -15.08
C CYS A 186 1.62 -9.43 -16.29
N PRO A 187 1.54 -8.10 -16.23
CA PRO A 187 2.18 -7.28 -17.24
C PRO A 187 3.70 -7.48 -17.12
N GLU A 188 4.39 -7.57 -18.24
CA GLU A 188 5.84 -7.58 -18.28
C GLU A 188 6.39 -6.34 -17.57
N PHE A 189 6.73 -6.48 -16.30
CA PHE A 189 7.54 -5.53 -15.57
C PHE A 189 8.98 -5.82 -15.93
N PHE A 190 9.64 -4.88 -16.54
CA PHE A 190 11.04 -4.88 -16.96
C PHE A 190 11.31 -5.38 -18.38
N GLY A 191 11.03 -4.54 -19.35
CA GLY A 191 11.84 -4.50 -20.57
C GLY A 191 13.12 -3.73 -20.25
N PHE A 192 14.22 -4.40 -19.94
CA PHE A 192 15.54 -3.83 -20.11
C PHE A 192 15.90 -3.99 -21.58
N SER A 193 16.01 -2.91 -22.29
CA SER A 193 16.81 -2.78 -23.50
C SER A 193 17.95 -1.84 -23.21
#